data_0812ef234ed02ba0fdb07177937345c7
#
_entry.id   0812ef234ed02ba0fdb07177937345c7
#
_cell.length_a   1.000
_cell.length_b   1.000
_cell.length_c   1.000
_cell.angle_alpha   90.00
_cell.angle_beta   90.00
_cell.angle_gamma   90.00
#
_symmetry.space_group_name_H-M   'P 1'
#
loop_
_entity.id
_entity.type
_entity.pdbx_description
1 polymer ?
#
loop_
_entity_poly.entity_id
_entity_poly.type
_entity_poly.pdbx_seq_one_letter_code
_entity_poly.pdbx_strand_id
1 'polypeptide(L)'
;MNQSYWAIINHFEIALINNELPFGTAKEIRTSGRKSVKIGEYKGFPLNLVQATKADLAHFEFVFLRTQIARPMEEALTMHRAVALNHFLETHQFCGKCGSKTVLSEKEIAMICPSCNQHFYSVLSPSIIVAVRRGKQILLANHQRHKGSIYTTLAGFIEAGETAEQAVEREVFEESGLKIKNIRYFGSQPWSFPNSLMLGFLADYESGEIRLQEEEICDARWFDADKPLPQLPPKGTIALQLIEETLKICQSENT
;
A
#
# COMPACT_ATOMS: atom_id res chain seq x y z
N MET A 1 13.32 -28.34 17.28
CA MET A 1 13.31 -27.41 16.12
C MET A 1 12.21 -26.39 16.39
N ASN A 2 12.52 -25.11 16.32
CA ASN A 2 11.56 -24.07 16.70
C ASN A 2 10.51 -23.86 15.60
N GLN A 3 9.24 -23.78 16.01
CA GLN A 3 8.13 -23.42 15.14
C GLN A 3 8.21 -21.92 14.76
N SER A 4 7.78 -21.61 13.56
CA SER A 4 7.79 -20.25 13.01
C SER A 4 6.62 -20.07 12.04
N TYR A 5 6.21 -18.84 11.80
CA TYR A 5 5.42 -18.46 10.65
C TYR A 5 6.32 -18.26 9.43
N TRP A 6 5.80 -18.56 8.25
CA TRP A 6 6.52 -18.50 6.99
C TRP A 6 5.76 -17.67 5.98
N ALA A 7 6.35 -16.56 5.58
CA ALA A 7 5.90 -15.77 4.45
C ALA A 7 6.61 -16.28 3.20
N ILE A 8 5.95 -17.15 2.43
CA ILE A 8 6.46 -17.67 1.16
C ILE A 8 5.86 -16.78 0.07
N ILE A 9 6.70 -15.99 -0.60
CA ILE A 9 6.28 -14.91 -1.49
C ILE A 9 6.66 -15.21 -2.94
N ASN A 10 5.68 -15.02 -3.84
CA ASN A 10 5.82 -15.00 -5.29
C ASN A 10 5.41 -13.63 -5.81
N HIS A 11 6.35 -12.71 -6.01
CA HIS A 11 6.08 -11.30 -6.37
C HIS A 11 5.11 -10.60 -5.39
N PHE A 12 3.86 -10.42 -5.79
CA PHE A 12 2.80 -9.80 -4.96
C PHE A 12 1.80 -10.81 -4.40
N GLU A 13 2.11 -12.08 -4.49
CA GLU A 13 1.30 -13.17 -3.96
C GLU A 13 1.96 -13.79 -2.73
N ILE A 14 1.15 -14.21 -1.79
CA ILE A 14 1.58 -14.85 -0.55
C ILE A 14 0.94 -16.23 -0.41
N ALA A 15 1.73 -17.22 -0.01
CA ALA A 15 1.24 -18.56 0.23
C ALA A 15 0.41 -18.63 1.51
N LEU A 16 -0.70 -19.34 1.45
CA LEU A 16 -1.56 -19.65 2.59
C LEU A 16 -1.79 -21.15 2.74
N ILE A 17 -2.07 -21.57 3.96
CA ILE A 17 -2.60 -22.89 4.33
C ILE A 17 -3.86 -22.64 5.14
N ASN A 18 -5.00 -23.17 4.69
CA ASN A 18 -6.30 -22.93 5.35
C ASN A 18 -6.57 -21.44 5.63
N ASN A 19 -6.27 -20.60 4.66
CA ASN A 19 -6.45 -19.15 4.73
C ASN A 19 -5.56 -18.41 5.78
N GLU A 20 -4.51 -19.06 6.32
CA GLU A 20 -3.53 -18.46 7.25
C GLU A 20 -2.10 -18.60 6.72
N LEU A 21 -1.17 -17.79 7.24
CA LEU A 21 0.25 -17.94 6.94
C LEU A 21 0.72 -19.34 7.38
N PRO A 22 1.53 -20.05 6.56
CA PRO A 22 2.10 -21.34 6.92
C PRO A 22 2.81 -21.29 8.28
N PHE A 23 2.45 -22.20 9.20
CA PHE A 23 3.02 -22.31 10.54
C PHE A 23 3.58 -23.70 10.79
N GLY A 24 4.82 -23.79 11.23
CA GLY A 24 5.49 -25.06 11.54
C GLY A 24 7.00 -24.93 11.51
N THR A 25 7.69 -26.07 11.61
CA THR A 25 9.14 -26.15 11.44
C THR A 25 9.52 -25.98 9.96
N ALA A 26 10.76 -25.61 9.67
CA ALA A 26 11.26 -25.52 8.30
C ALA A 26 11.12 -26.83 7.50
N LYS A 27 11.16 -27.98 8.18
CA LYS A 27 10.97 -29.29 7.55
C LYS A 27 9.52 -29.53 7.15
N GLU A 28 8.57 -29.20 8.04
CA GLU A 28 7.14 -29.36 7.78
C GLU A 28 6.66 -28.45 6.65
N ILE A 29 7.18 -27.21 6.62
CA ILE A 29 6.84 -26.21 5.58
C ILE A 29 7.71 -26.37 4.32
N ARG A 30 8.62 -27.36 4.26
CA ARG A 30 9.50 -27.66 3.13
C ARG A 30 10.43 -26.50 2.75
N THR A 31 10.85 -25.70 3.75
CA THR A 31 11.79 -24.58 3.56
C THR A 31 13.20 -24.91 4.05
N SER A 32 13.45 -26.14 4.52
CA SER A 32 14.77 -26.58 5.00
C SER A 32 15.85 -26.42 3.94
N GLY A 33 16.98 -25.86 4.33
CA GLY A 33 18.12 -25.63 3.42
C GLY A 33 17.96 -24.43 2.49
N ARG A 34 16.83 -23.74 2.53
CA ARG A 34 16.57 -22.52 1.72
C ARG A 34 17.05 -21.29 2.45
N LYS A 35 17.47 -20.26 1.67
CA LYS A 35 17.77 -18.94 2.22
C LYS A 35 16.47 -18.32 2.75
N SER A 36 16.43 -18.05 4.05
CA SER A 36 15.31 -17.38 4.72
C SER A 36 15.82 -16.15 5.46
N VAL A 37 14.93 -15.17 5.65
CA VAL A 37 15.21 -13.92 6.36
C VAL A 37 14.20 -13.76 7.47
N LYS A 38 14.64 -13.68 8.74
CA LYS A 38 13.73 -13.31 9.84
C LYS A 38 13.32 -11.85 9.66
N ILE A 39 12.02 -11.61 9.43
CA ILE A 39 11.47 -10.27 9.15
C ILE A 39 10.68 -9.69 10.33
N GLY A 40 10.63 -10.38 11.45
CA GLY A 40 9.93 -9.97 12.67
C GLY A 40 9.34 -11.14 13.42
N GLU A 41 8.23 -10.86 14.09
CA GLU A 41 7.42 -11.83 14.83
C GLU A 41 5.94 -11.66 14.47
N TYR A 42 5.19 -12.75 14.51
CA TYR A 42 3.75 -12.76 14.29
C TYR A 42 3.09 -13.76 15.24
N LYS A 43 2.05 -13.35 15.95
CA LYS A 43 1.36 -14.15 16.99
C LYS A 43 2.34 -14.78 18.00
N GLY A 44 3.42 -14.06 18.39
CA GLY A 44 4.41 -14.50 19.37
C GLY A 44 5.47 -15.50 18.85
N PHE A 45 5.50 -15.76 17.55
CA PHE A 45 6.49 -16.65 16.91
C PHE A 45 7.32 -15.91 15.86
N PRO A 46 8.57 -16.35 15.60
CA PRO A 46 9.38 -15.79 14.52
C PRO A 46 8.64 -15.85 13.18
N LEU A 47 8.72 -14.76 12.40
CA LEU A 47 8.23 -14.70 11.03
C LEU A 47 9.42 -14.72 10.07
N ASN A 48 9.47 -15.72 9.21
CA ASN A 48 10.53 -15.90 8.24
C ASN A 48 10.01 -15.69 6.81
N LEU A 49 10.73 -14.89 6.05
CA LEU A 49 10.48 -14.64 4.62
C LEU A 49 11.31 -15.62 3.78
N VAL A 50 10.66 -16.22 2.79
CA VAL A 50 11.28 -17.12 1.80
C VAL A 50 10.70 -16.81 0.42
N GLN A 51 11.54 -16.68 -0.60
CA GLN A 51 11.07 -16.57 -1.98
C GLN A 51 10.50 -17.91 -2.46
N ALA A 52 9.35 -17.87 -3.13
CA ALA A 52 8.69 -19.04 -3.65
C ALA A 52 9.51 -19.72 -4.77
N THR A 53 9.42 -21.04 -4.82
CA THR A 53 9.95 -21.87 -5.91
C THR A 53 8.80 -22.43 -6.74
N LYS A 54 9.12 -23.00 -7.90
CA LYS A 54 8.11 -23.71 -8.73
C LYS A 54 7.40 -24.84 -7.95
N ALA A 55 8.10 -25.50 -7.02
CA ALA A 55 7.51 -26.54 -6.19
C ALA A 55 6.49 -25.97 -5.19
N ASP A 56 6.73 -24.78 -4.66
CA ASP A 56 5.77 -24.11 -3.75
C ASP A 56 4.49 -23.73 -4.48
N LEU A 57 4.57 -23.26 -5.73
CA LEU A 57 3.40 -22.91 -6.56
C LEU A 57 2.47 -24.11 -6.81
N ALA A 58 3.00 -25.30 -6.79
CA ALA A 58 2.21 -26.55 -6.92
C ALA A 58 1.70 -27.06 -5.56
N HIS A 59 2.21 -26.59 -4.44
CA HIS A 59 1.95 -27.13 -3.10
C HIS A 59 1.09 -26.23 -2.21
N PHE A 60 1.24 -24.90 -2.33
CA PHE A 60 0.50 -23.92 -1.54
C PHE A 60 -0.54 -23.21 -2.38
N GLU A 61 -1.59 -22.71 -1.73
CA GLU A 61 -2.49 -21.75 -2.31
C GLU A 61 -1.82 -20.37 -2.25
N PHE A 62 -1.63 -19.73 -3.40
CA PHE A 62 -1.12 -18.37 -3.50
C PHE A 62 -2.27 -17.38 -3.72
N VAL A 63 -2.32 -16.37 -2.89
CA VAL A 63 -3.33 -15.30 -2.98
C VAL A 63 -2.66 -13.96 -3.25
N PHE A 64 -3.28 -13.15 -4.10
CA PHE A 64 -2.78 -11.82 -4.40
C PHE A 64 -2.97 -10.90 -3.18
N LEU A 65 -1.92 -10.25 -2.71
CA LEU A 65 -1.94 -9.44 -1.48
C LEU A 65 -3.08 -8.41 -1.46
N ARG A 66 -3.40 -7.79 -2.62
CA ARG A 66 -4.49 -6.82 -2.73
C ARG A 66 -5.85 -7.38 -2.30
N THR A 67 -6.10 -8.68 -2.44
CA THR A 67 -7.33 -9.34 -2.00
C THR A 67 -7.37 -9.56 -0.49
N GLN A 68 -6.25 -9.38 0.20
CA GLN A 68 -6.08 -9.64 1.64
C GLN A 68 -6.22 -8.38 2.51
N ILE A 69 -6.50 -7.24 1.91
CA ILE A 69 -6.52 -5.92 2.55
C ILE A 69 -7.61 -5.78 3.63
N ALA A 70 -8.71 -6.53 3.51
CA ALA A 70 -9.81 -6.54 4.46
C ALA A 70 -9.59 -7.44 5.70
N ARG A 71 -8.44 -8.10 5.79
CA ARG A 71 -8.07 -8.93 6.95
C ARG A 71 -7.90 -8.08 8.22
N PRO A 72 -7.88 -8.71 9.41
CA PRO A 72 -7.49 -8.00 10.63
C PRO A 72 -6.18 -7.24 10.42
N MET A 73 -6.09 -6.03 10.98
CA MET A 73 -5.00 -5.08 10.70
C MET A 73 -3.60 -5.70 10.91
N GLU A 74 -3.38 -6.40 12.02
CA GLU A 74 -2.08 -7.03 12.31
C GLU A 74 -1.67 -8.02 11.22
N GLU A 75 -2.61 -8.83 10.73
CA GLU A 75 -2.36 -9.81 9.69
C GLU A 75 -2.09 -9.16 8.33
N ALA A 76 -2.90 -8.17 7.94
CA ALA A 76 -2.71 -7.41 6.71
C ALA A 76 -1.34 -6.70 6.71
N LEU A 77 -0.96 -6.03 7.80
CA LEU A 77 0.33 -5.36 7.94
C LEU A 77 1.51 -6.34 7.87
N THR A 78 1.35 -7.53 8.47
CA THR A 78 2.35 -8.61 8.41
C THR A 78 2.58 -9.07 6.97
N MET A 79 1.50 -9.29 6.21
CA MET A 79 1.57 -9.67 4.80
C MET A 79 2.17 -8.55 3.93
N HIS A 80 1.77 -7.30 4.14
CA HIS A 80 2.35 -6.13 3.46
C HIS A 80 3.85 -6.02 3.71
N ARG A 81 4.28 -6.18 4.96
CA ARG A 81 5.71 -6.18 5.32
C ARG A 81 6.47 -7.27 4.58
N ALA A 82 5.94 -8.48 4.54
CA ALA A 82 6.60 -9.60 3.87
C ALA A 82 6.77 -9.36 2.37
N VAL A 83 5.72 -8.90 1.68
CA VAL A 83 5.76 -8.60 0.24
C VAL A 83 6.70 -7.44 -0.07
N ALA A 84 6.65 -6.34 0.72
CA ALA A 84 7.53 -5.20 0.53
C ALA A 84 9.02 -5.58 0.71
N LEU A 85 9.34 -6.38 1.73
CA LEU A 85 10.71 -6.84 1.96
C LEU A 85 11.16 -7.85 0.90
N ASN A 86 10.28 -8.72 0.40
CA ASN A 86 10.61 -9.58 -0.74
C ASN A 86 10.97 -8.75 -1.97
N HIS A 87 10.15 -7.76 -2.31
CA HIS A 87 10.41 -6.85 -3.42
C HIS A 87 11.76 -6.12 -3.26
N PHE A 88 12.04 -5.62 -2.05
CA PHE A 88 13.34 -5.01 -1.74
C PHE A 88 14.51 -5.96 -2.00
N LEU A 89 14.45 -7.20 -1.51
CA LEU A 89 15.50 -8.19 -1.70
C LEU A 89 15.68 -8.59 -3.18
N GLU A 90 14.62 -8.62 -3.96
CA GLU A 90 14.65 -8.91 -5.41
C GLU A 90 15.27 -7.77 -6.22
N THR A 91 14.97 -6.53 -5.86
CA THR A 91 15.37 -5.35 -6.65
C THR A 91 16.74 -4.79 -6.29
N HIS A 92 17.29 -5.12 -5.12
CA HIS A 92 18.56 -4.60 -4.64
C HIS A 92 19.70 -5.63 -4.67
N GLN A 93 19.70 -6.52 -5.67
CA GLN A 93 20.73 -7.54 -5.85
C GLN A 93 22.06 -6.98 -6.35
N PHE A 94 22.06 -5.78 -6.93
CA PHE A 94 23.25 -5.08 -7.41
C PHE A 94 23.32 -3.66 -6.84
N CYS A 95 24.53 -3.22 -6.59
CA CYS A 95 24.82 -1.90 -6.04
C CYS A 95 24.53 -0.80 -7.07
N GLY A 96 23.60 0.12 -6.77
CA GLY A 96 23.29 1.26 -7.63
C GLY A 96 24.45 2.26 -7.80
N LYS A 97 25.51 2.18 -6.96
CA LYS A 97 26.70 3.04 -7.05
C LYS A 97 27.81 2.46 -7.92
N CYS A 98 28.11 1.16 -7.82
CA CYS A 98 29.27 0.56 -8.49
C CYS A 98 28.95 -0.72 -9.29
N GLY A 99 27.70 -1.15 -9.35
CA GLY A 99 27.26 -2.32 -10.12
C GLY A 99 27.58 -3.68 -9.50
N SER A 100 28.38 -3.75 -8.43
CA SER A 100 28.76 -5.02 -7.80
C SER A 100 27.59 -5.70 -7.13
N LYS A 101 27.60 -7.03 -7.05
CA LYS A 101 26.55 -7.81 -6.38
C LYS A 101 26.53 -7.47 -4.88
N THR A 102 25.36 -7.25 -4.34
CA THR A 102 25.12 -6.98 -2.91
C THR A 102 24.91 -8.28 -2.13
N VAL A 103 25.06 -8.19 -0.82
CA VAL A 103 24.79 -9.28 0.13
C VAL A 103 23.84 -8.78 1.23
N LEU A 104 23.00 -9.67 1.76
CA LEU A 104 22.16 -9.34 2.91
C LEU A 104 23.03 -9.20 4.16
N SER A 105 22.81 -8.14 4.94
CA SER A 105 23.45 -7.95 6.24
C SER A 105 23.05 -9.06 7.23
N GLU A 106 23.99 -9.45 8.08
CA GLU A 106 23.72 -10.40 9.18
C GLU A 106 23.06 -9.73 10.39
N LYS A 107 23.16 -8.39 10.48
CA LYS A 107 22.73 -7.61 11.66
C LYS A 107 21.34 -6.99 11.51
N GLU A 108 20.96 -6.69 10.28
CA GLU A 108 19.72 -5.94 9.97
C GLU A 108 19.20 -6.28 8.56
N ILE A 109 17.98 -5.89 8.26
CA ILE A 109 17.39 -6.10 6.93
C ILE A 109 17.89 -4.97 6.01
N ALA A 110 19.13 -5.12 5.55
CA ALA A 110 19.79 -4.21 4.61
C ALA A 110 20.63 -5.01 3.60
N MET A 111 20.72 -4.51 2.37
CA MET A 111 21.64 -5.03 1.36
C MET A 111 22.93 -4.22 1.39
N ILE A 112 24.08 -4.88 1.50
CA ILE A 112 25.38 -4.25 1.61
C ILE A 112 26.21 -4.58 0.36
N CYS A 113 26.86 -3.57 -0.19
CA CYS A 113 27.82 -3.77 -1.27
C CYS A 113 29.21 -4.10 -0.68
N PRO A 114 29.77 -5.29 -0.88
CA PRO A 114 31.08 -5.64 -0.36
C PRO A 114 32.21 -4.87 -1.03
N SER A 115 32.01 -4.31 -2.23
CA SER A 115 33.03 -3.58 -3.00
C SER A 115 33.19 -2.12 -2.59
N CYS A 116 32.09 -1.41 -2.27
CA CYS A 116 32.11 0.02 -1.95
C CYS A 116 31.47 0.38 -0.61
N ASN A 117 31.05 -0.61 0.16
CA ASN A 117 30.41 -0.49 1.48
C ASN A 117 29.14 0.35 1.49
N GLN A 118 28.45 0.50 0.33
CA GLN A 118 27.15 1.16 0.28
C GLN A 118 26.08 0.26 0.91
N HIS A 119 25.27 0.83 1.78
CA HIS A 119 24.11 0.17 2.41
C HIS A 119 22.84 0.62 1.73
N PHE A 120 21.93 -0.33 1.51
CA PHE A 120 20.61 -0.12 0.96
C PHE A 120 19.57 -0.67 1.95
N TYR A 121 18.59 0.14 2.26
CA TYR A 121 17.42 -0.22 3.08
C TYR A 121 16.18 -0.27 2.22
N SER A 122 15.12 -0.93 2.71
CA SER A 122 13.83 -0.90 2.03
C SER A 122 13.32 0.54 1.93
N VAL A 123 13.15 1.01 0.71
CA VAL A 123 12.66 2.37 0.42
C VAL A 123 11.13 2.34 0.34
N LEU A 124 10.48 3.29 0.99
CA LEU A 124 9.06 3.56 0.83
C LEU A 124 8.87 4.78 -0.06
N SER A 125 7.95 4.70 -1.01
CA SER A 125 7.52 5.83 -1.84
C SER A 125 6.32 6.50 -1.16
N PRO A 126 6.50 7.69 -0.55
CA PRO A 126 5.39 8.38 0.08
C PRO A 126 4.42 8.88 -0.98
N SER A 127 3.13 8.64 -0.74
CA SER A 127 2.05 9.07 -1.62
C SER A 127 0.92 9.64 -0.78
N ILE A 128 0.30 10.74 -1.24
CA ILE A 128 -0.91 11.26 -0.61
C ILE A 128 -2.16 10.57 -1.16
N ILE A 129 -3.21 10.58 -0.38
CA ILE A 129 -4.56 10.25 -0.79
C ILE A 129 -5.52 11.16 -0.04
N VAL A 130 -6.44 11.82 -0.73
CA VAL A 130 -7.25 12.89 -0.15
C VAL A 130 -8.71 12.81 -0.53
N ALA A 131 -9.60 12.87 0.47
CA ALA A 131 -11.03 13.08 0.25
C ALA A 131 -11.35 14.57 0.37
N VAL A 132 -11.95 15.12 -0.69
CA VAL A 132 -12.34 16.54 -0.76
C VAL A 132 -13.84 16.67 -0.57
N ARG A 133 -14.23 17.53 0.38
CA ARG A 133 -15.62 17.83 0.73
C ARG A 133 -16.05 19.21 0.22
N ARG A 134 -17.31 19.31 -0.23
CA ARG A 134 -17.98 20.59 -0.54
C ARG A 134 -19.38 20.60 0.09
N GLY A 135 -19.52 21.20 1.27
CA GLY A 135 -20.75 21.13 2.04
C GLY A 135 -21.16 19.66 2.30
N LYS A 136 -22.31 19.22 1.76
CA LYS A 136 -22.80 17.84 1.88
C LYS A 136 -22.36 16.91 0.75
N GLN A 137 -21.40 17.30 -0.04
CA GLN A 137 -20.90 16.52 -1.18
C GLN A 137 -19.46 16.09 -0.98
N ILE A 138 -19.14 14.93 -1.53
CA ILE A 138 -17.78 14.42 -1.65
C ILE A 138 -17.36 14.38 -3.13
N LEU A 139 -16.12 14.76 -3.42
CA LEU A 139 -15.50 14.56 -4.73
C LEU A 139 -15.04 13.10 -4.83
N LEU A 140 -15.52 12.40 -5.86
CA LEU A 140 -15.00 11.09 -6.21
C LEU A 140 -14.61 11.09 -7.69
N ALA A 141 -13.52 10.40 -7.99
CA ALA A 141 -12.96 10.27 -9.32
C ALA A 141 -12.86 8.82 -9.77
N ASN A 142 -13.02 8.60 -11.06
CA ASN A 142 -12.79 7.33 -11.72
C ASN A 142 -11.47 7.41 -12.49
N HIS A 143 -10.47 6.62 -12.08
CA HIS A 143 -9.17 6.60 -12.74
C HIS A 143 -9.15 5.64 -13.92
N GLN A 144 -8.44 5.97 -14.98
CA GLN A 144 -8.27 5.14 -16.19
C GLN A 144 -7.80 3.71 -15.86
N ARG A 145 -6.94 3.55 -14.85
CA ARG A 145 -6.45 2.25 -14.37
C ARG A 145 -7.54 1.31 -13.81
N HIS A 146 -8.71 1.83 -13.44
CA HIS A 146 -9.83 1.05 -12.87
C HIS A 146 -10.87 0.61 -13.91
N LYS A 147 -10.65 0.90 -15.21
CA LYS A 147 -11.54 0.49 -16.33
C LYS A 147 -13.03 0.74 -16.06
N GLY A 148 -13.35 1.85 -15.41
CA GLY A 148 -14.68 2.41 -15.46
C GLY A 148 -15.66 2.03 -14.36
N SER A 149 -15.33 1.22 -13.34
CA SER A 149 -16.34 0.83 -12.34
C SER A 149 -16.18 1.49 -10.98
N ILE A 150 -14.96 1.70 -10.49
CA ILE A 150 -14.70 2.15 -9.12
C ILE A 150 -14.44 3.66 -9.09
N TYR A 151 -15.21 4.37 -8.29
CA TYR A 151 -14.96 5.76 -7.93
C TYR A 151 -14.24 5.82 -6.58
N THR A 152 -13.17 6.61 -6.51
CA THR A 152 -12.29 6.71 -5.36
C THR A 152 -11.87 8.16 -5.11
N THR A 153 -11.08 8.38 -4.10
CA THR A 153 -10.43 9.65 -3.77
C THR A 153 -9.20 9.90 -4.65
N LEU A 154 -8.76 11.15 -4.79
CA LEU A 154 -7.57 11.54 -5.53
C LEU A 154 -6.30 11.10 -4.79
N ALA A 155 -5.24 10.76 -5.53
CA ALA A 155 -4.01 10.26 -4.92
C ALA A 155 -2.82 10.36 -5.88
N GLY A 156 -1.68 10.83 -5.37
CA GLY A 156 -0.43 10.89 -6.12
C GLY A 156 0.82 10.82 -5.26
N PHE A 157 1.98 10.81 -5.88
CA PHE A 157 3.25 10.73 -5.19
C PHE A 157 3.68 12.10 -4.66
N ILE A 158 4.35 12.10 -3.49
CA ILE A 158 5.06 13.27 -3.00
C ILE A 158 6.37 13.40 -3.79
N GLU A 159 6.62 14.57 -4.36
CA GLU A 159 7.82 14.84 -5.14
C GLU A 159 8.99 15.29 -4.27
N ALA A 160 10.21 15.23 -4.83
CA ALA A 160 11.42 15.65 -4.12
C ALA A 160 11.39 17.14 -3.77
N GLY A 161 11.49 17.45 -2.48
CA GLY A 161 11.45 18.83 -1.96
C GLY A 161 10.05 19.34 -1.62
N GLU A 162 9.02 18.54 -1.79
CA GLU A 162 7.63 18.86 -1.51
C GLU A 162 7.22 18.36 -0.11
N THR A 163 6.37 19.11 0.59
CA THR A 163 5.70 18.61 1.80
C THR A 163 4.46 17.80 1.42
N ALA A 164 3.95 16.99 2.36
CA ALA A 164 2.76 16.20 2.09
C ALA A 164 1.52 17.08 1.79
N GLU A 165 1.39 18.23 2.47
CA GLU A 165 0.30 19.18 2.25
C GLU A 165 0.40 19.85 0.88
N GLN A 166 1.62 20.20 0.43
CA GLN A 166 1.85 20.73 -0.92
C GLN A 166 1.50 19.70 -1.99
N ALA A 167 1.86 18.43 -1.78
CA ALA A 167 1.46 17.34 -2.67
C ALA A 167 -0.06 17.19 -2.74
N VAL A 168 -0.77 17.31 -1.60
CA VAL A 168 -2.25 17.29 -1.57
C VAL A 168 -2.84 18.42 -2.42
N GLU A 169 -2.33 19.65 -2.28
CA GLU A 169 -2.80 20.80 -3.06
C GLU A 169 -2.52 20.61 -4.55
N ARG A 170 -1.30 20.20 -4.92
CA ARG A 170 -0.88 19.99 -6.30
C ARG A 170 -1.69 18.89 -6.97
N GLU A 171 -1.77 17.71 -6.38
CA GLU A 171 -2.48 16.56 -6.97
C GLU A 171 -3.98 16.85 -7.16
N VAL A 172 -4.64 17.48 -6.17
CA VAL A 172 -6.04 17.88 -6.33
C VAL A 172 -6.20 18.87 -7.47
N PHE A 173 -5.27 19.83 -7.61
CA PHE A 173 -5.34 20.81 -8.68
C PHE A 173 -5.05 20.17 -10.06
N GLU A 174 -4.05 19.33 -10.17
CA GLU A 174 -3.66 18.66 -11.42
C GLU A 174 -4.77 17.70 -11.90
N GLU A 175 -5.26 16.84 -11.02
CA GLU A 175 -6.27 15.82 -11.38
C GLU A 175 -7.68 16.39 -11.57
N SER A 176 -8.02 17.51 -10.90
CA SER A 176 -9.41 18.03 -10.90
C SER A 176 -9.58 19.52 -11.18
N GLY A 177 -8.53 20.32 -11.23
CA GLY A 177 -8.60 21.79 -11.39
C GLY A 177 -9.13 22.54 -10.16
N LEU A 178 -9.34 21.86 -9.04
CA LEU A 178 -9.92 22.44 -7.83
C LEU A 178 -8.85 22.99 -6.88
N LYS A 179 -9.20 24.04 -6.15
CA LYS A 179 -8.45 24.52 -4.99
C LYS A 179 -9.12 24.07 -3.71
N ILE A 180 -8.32 23.73 -2.73
CA ILE A 180 -8.75 23.19 -1.44
C ILE A 180 -8.18 23.99 -0.27
N LYS A 181 -8.79 23.81 0.89
CA LYS A 181 -8.37 24.37 2.17
C LYS A 181 -8.61 23.40 3.31
N ASN A 182 -8.21 23.77 4.53
CA ASN A 182 -8.42 22.98 5.74
C ASN A 182 -7.90 21.55 5.61
N ILE A 183 -6.72 21.38 5.03
CA ILE A 183 -6.06 20.08 4.86
C ILE A 183 -5.74 19.52 6.24
N ARG A 184 -6.23 18.28 6.52
CA ARG A 184 -6.06 17.60 7.81
C ARG A 184 -5.60 16.17 7.59
N TYR A 185 -4.52 15.78 8.25
CA TYR A 185 -4.06 14.40 8.26
C TYR A 185 -5.11 13.48 8.91
N PHE A 186 -5.39 12.37 8.26
CA PHE A 186 -6.36 11.37 8.72
C PHE A 186 -5.68 10.10 9.25
N GLY A 187 -4.71 9.57 8.53
CA GLY A 187 -4.04 8.33 8.86
C GLY A 187 -3.12 7.86 7.74
N SER A 188 -2.52 6.68 7.89
CA SER A 188 -1.65 6.12 6.85
C SER A 188 -1.87 4.63 6.66
N GLN A 189 -1.53 4.13 5.47
CA GLN A 189 -1.61 2.71 5.13
C GLN A 189 -0.43 2.29 4.26
N PRO A 190 0.32 1.22 4.64
CA PRO A 190 1.25 0.57 3.73
C PRO A 190 0.53 0.06 2.49
N TRP A 191 1.11 0.32 1.33
CA TRP A 191 0.58 -0.09 0.04
C TRP A 191 1.70 -0.72 -0.78
N SER A 192 1.95 -2.02 -0.53
CA SER A 192 3.10 -2.75 -1.09
C SER A 192 2.88 -3.15 -2.56
N PHE A 193 2.53 -2.14 -3.40
CA PHE A 193 2.36 -2.28 -4.85
C PHE A 193 3.06 -1.12 -5.59
N PRO A 194 4.40 -1.14 -5.72
CA PRO A 194 5.29 -2.11 -5.06
C PRO A 194 5.67 -1.75 -3.61
N ASN A 195 5.76 -0.46 -3.24
CA ASN A 195 6.37 0.00 -1.99
C ASN A 195 5.86 1.35 -1.49
N SER A 196 4.61 1.71 -1.77
CA SER A 196 4.05 3.00 -1.32
C SER A 196 3.68 2.99 0.16
N LEU A 197 3.79 4.17 0.78
CA LEU A 197 3.16 4.53 2.04
C LEU A 197 2.11 5.60 1.75
N MET A 198 0.82 5.22 1.82
CA MET A 198 -0.29 6.15 1.62
C MET A 198 -0.49 7.02 2.86
N LEU A 199 -0.45 8.33 2.71
CA LEU A 199 -0.76 9.33 3.72
C LEU A 199 -2.14 9.92 3.40
N GLY A 200 -3.12 9.63 4.24
CA GLY A 200 -4.52 10.03 4.04
C GLY A 200 -4.83 11.41 4.61
N PHE A 201 -5.53 12.20 3.83
CA PHE A 201 -5.94 13.55 4.20
C PHE A 201 -7.44 13.79 3.93
N LEU A 202 -8.02 14.66 4.74
CA LEU A 202 -9.33 15.27 4.52
C LEU A 202 -9.12 16.73 4.17
N ALA A 203 -9.86 17.26 3.20
CA ALA A 203 -9.80 18.67 2.81
C ALA A 203 -11.19 19.19 2.44
N ASP A 204 -11.35 20.51 2.55
CA ASP A 204 -12.56 21.20 2.10
C ASP A 204 -12.29 21.90 0.75
N TYR A 205 -13.27 21.86 -0.15
CA TYR A 205 -13.28 22.65 -1.38
C TYR A 205 -13.20 24.14 -1.06
N GLU A 206 -12.38 24.85 -1.79
CA GLU A 206 -12.27 26.31 -1.70
C GLU A 206 -12.87 26.99 -2.92
N SER A 207 -12.36 26.64 -4.13
CA SER A 207 -12.77 27.26 -5.38
C SER A 207 -12.38 26.41 -6.60
N GLY A 208 -12.83 26.83 -7.78
CA GLY A 208 -12.52 26.19 -9.06
C GLY A 208 -13.67 25.38 -9.63
N GLU A 209 -13.51 24.96 -10.88
CA GLU A 209 -14.43 24.07 -11.57
C GLU A 209 -13.68 22.78 -11.94
N ILE A 210 -14.39 21.66 -11.98
CA ILE A 210 -13.79 20.36 -12.32
C ILE A 210 -13.26 20.43 -13.76
N ARG A 211 -11.96 20.22 -13.88
CA ARG A 211 -11.22 20.09 -15.14
C ARG A 211 -10.33 18.87 -15.01
N LEU A 212 -10.62 17.84 -15.79
CA LEU A 212 -9.97 16.54 -15.66
C LEU A 212 -8.61 16.55 -16.36
N GLN A 213 -7.64 15.92 -15.73
CA GLN A 213 -6.43 15.45 -16.39
C GLN A 213 -6.81 14.15 -17.12
N GLU A 214 -7.20 14.24 -18.38
CA GLU A 214 -7.79 13.14 -19.16
C GLU A 214 -6.87 11.92 -19.31
N GLU A 215 -5.56 12.09 -19.10
CA GLU A 215 -4.57 11.00 -19.15
C GLU A 215 -4.70 10.05 -17.94
N GLU A 216 -5.19 10.54 -16.80
CA GLU A 216 -5.27 9.77 -15.54
C GLU A 216 -6.70 9.57 -15.06
N ILE A 217 -7.56 10.56 -15.25
CA ILE A 217 -8.94 10.60 -14.72
C ILE A 217 -9.93 10.51 -15.87
N CYS A 218 -10.78 9.47 -15.87
CA CYS A 218 -11.87 9.33 -16.84
C CYS A 218 -13.07 10.21 -16.51
N ASP A 219 -13.36 10.38 -15.22
CA ASP A 219 -14.50 11.14 -14.72
C ASP A 219 -14.27 11.56 -13.28
N ALA A 220 -14.72 12.74 -12.90
CA ALA A 220 -14.80 13.18 -11.51
C ALA A 220 -16.06 14.00 -11.28
N ARG A 221 -16.75 13.74 -10.16
CA ARG A 221 -18.01 14.37 -9.83
C ARG A 221 -18.16 14.60 -8.34
N TRP A 222 -19.02 15.56 -8.03
CA TRP A 222 -19.55 15.76 -6.69
C TRP A 222 -20.71 14.81 -6.45
N PHE A 223 -20.63 14.00 -5.41
CA PHE A 223 -21.69 13.07 -4.98
C PHE A 223 -22.30 13.54 -3.68
N ASP A 224 -23.63 13.63 -3.63
CA ASP A 224 -24.37 13.99 -2.42
C ASP A 224 -24.27 12.85 -1.39
N ALA A 225 -23.95 13.16 -0.14
CA ALA A 225 -23.74 12.18 0.92
C ALA A 225 -25.02 11.42 1.33
N ASP A 226 -26.20 11.95 0.98
CA ASP A 226 -27.53 11.38 1.26
C ASP A 226 -28.11 10.59 0.07
N LYS A 227 -27.38 10.48 -1.04
CA LYS A 227 -27.80 9.74 -2.23
C LYS A 227 -26.96 8.47 -2.42
N PRO A 228 -27.49 7.50 -3.20
CA PRO A 228 -26.69 6.31 -3.55
C PRO A 228 -25.38 6.69 -4.22
N LEU A 229 -24.29 6.09 -3.73
CA LEU A 229 -22.95 6.27 -4.25
C LEU A 229 -22.62 5.21 -5.32
N PRO A 230 -21.67 5.50 -6.22
CA PRO A 230 -21.16 4.50 -7.17
C PRO A 230 -20.43 3.37 -6.46
N GLN A 231 -19.87 2.43 -7.21
CA GLN A 231 -19.01 1.40 -6.65
C GLN A 231 -17.75 2.04 -6.04
N LEU A 232 -17.52 1.80 -4.76
CA LEU A 232 -16.41 2.35 -3.97
C LEU A 232 -15.25 1.35 -3.84
N PRO A 233 -14.08 1.80 -3.36
CA PRO A 233 -12.96 0.94 -3.05
C PRO A 233 -13.34 -0.15 -2.03
N PRO A 234 -12.64 -1.32 -2.04
CA PRO A 234 -12.95 -2.41 -1.15
C PRO A 234 -12.68 -2.06 0.32
N LYS A 235 -13.37 -2.78 1.23
CA LYS A 235 -13.14 -2.72 2.67
C LYS A 235 -11.65 -2.89 3.00
N GLY A 236 -11.20 -2.18 4.05
CA GLY A 236 -9.82 -2.22 4.52
C GLY A 236 -8.89 -1.22 3.82
N THR A 237 -9.32 -0.57 2.73
CA THR A 237 -8.52 0.47 2.07
C THR A 237 -8.66 1.82 2.78
N ILE A 238 -7.57 2.59 2.88
CA ILE A 238 -7.61 3.96 3.38
C ILE A 238 -8.51 4.85 2.52
N ALA A 239 -8.61 4.58 1.22
CA ALA A 239 -9.53 5.28 0.33
C ALA A 239 -10.98 5.17 0.81
N LEU A 240 -11.45 3.96 1.13
CA LEU A 240 -12.81 3.77 1.65
C LEU A 240 -12.98 4.43 3.02
N GLN A 241 -11.99 4.32 3.91
CA GLN A 241 -12.04 4.95 5.24
C GLN A 241 -12.18 6.48 5.14
N LEU A 242 -11.43 7.12 4.23
CA LEU A 242 -11.54 8.55 3.96
C LEU A 242 -12.91 8.93 3.42
N ILE A 243 -13.48 8.13 2.52
CA ILE A 243 -14.84 8.35 1.99
C ILE A 243 -15.86 8.25 3.13
N GLU A 244 -15.82 7.16 3.91
CA GLU A 244 -16.74 6.94 5.02
C GLU A 244 -16.67 8.06 6.07
N GLU A 245 -15.46 8.53 6.41
CA GLU A 245 -15.28 9.64 7.35
C GLU A 245 -15.82 10.96 6.79
N THR A 246 -15.57 11.25 5.51
CA THR A 246 -16.10 12.44 4.84
C THR A 246 -17.62 12.44 4.85
N LEU A 247 -18.26 11.28 4.59
CA LEU A 247 -19.72 11.13 4.62
C LEU A 247 -20.29 11.36 6.01
N LYS A 248 -19.63 10.89 7.08
CA LYS A 248 -20.04 11.17 8.47
C LYS A 248 -19.99 12.67 8.77
N ILE A 249 -18.90 13.36 8.35
CA ILE A 249 -18.78 14.81 8.51
C ILE A 249 -19.93 15.53 7.79
N CYS A 250 -20.23 15.14 6.54
CA CYS A 250 -21.35 15.71 5.77
C CYS A 250 -22.71 15.53 6.47
N GLN A 251 -22.91 14.43 7.20
CA GLN A 251 -24.13 14.14 7.92
C GLN A 251 -24.23 14.88 9.27
N SER A 252 -23.11 15.08 9.97
CA SER A 252 -23.08 15.74 11.28
C SER A 252 -23.37 17.24 11.25
N GLU A 253 -23.16 17.92 10.12
CA GLU A 253 -23.52 19.34 9.95
C GLU A 253 -25.05 19.60 9.85
N ASN A 254 -25.87 18.58 10.11
CA ASN A 254 -27.34 18.68 10.18
C ASN A 254 -27.87 18.85 11.62
N THR A 255 -26.98 18.87 12.63
CA THR A 255 -27.34 19.01 14.05
C THR A 255 -26.87 20.34 14.59
#